data_e140a059135efb812a1791c2ad23d7df
#
_entry.id   e140a059135efb812a1791c2ad23d7df
#
_cell.length_a   1.000
_cell.length_b   1.000
_cell.length_c   1.000
_cell.angle_alpha   90.00
_cell.angle_beta   90.00
_cell.angle_gamma   90.00
#
_symmetry.space_group_name_H-M   'P 1'
#
loop_
_entity.id
_entity.type
_entity.pdbx_description
1 polymer ?
#
loop_
_entity_poly.entity_id
_entity_poly.type
_entity_poly.pdbx_seq_one_letter_code
_entity_poly.pdbx_strand_id
1 'polypeptide(L)'
;MHCQPSYKHEVYIWSKNIQKCLICDETTETADCVCNVCETELPWLTEHCEICALPLAMDGLVCGQCLRQPPAFKHVIAPWTYSFPVDTLISRFKHQARWPLGHMLGRLLGHYLQHRFDNHSLTRPDMLLPVPMARRRLRERGYNQALMLARWLSADLDLPHDEHLLQRPYETVAQQALDAKTRKRNLLNAFALAPGAEVRGRHLALVDDVLTTGATAHSLARLLINAGARQVDVYCLARTPKPGT
;
A
#
# COMPACT_ATOMS: atom_id res chain seq x y z
N MET A 1 -45.74 -28.93 44.45
CA MET A 1 -45.68 -27.73 43.60
C MET A 1 -44.55 -26.86 44.09
N HIS A 2 -43.38 -26.93 43.41
CA HIS A 2 -42.22 -26.13 43.74
C HIS A 2 -42.06 -25.08 42.66
N CYS A 3 -42.28 -23.82 43.04
CA CYS A 3 -42.08 -22.67 42.21
C CYS A 3 -40.62 -22.26 42.33
N GLN A 4 -39.80 -22.44 41.27
CA GLN A 4 -38.47 -21.92 41.21
C GLN A 4 -38.52 -20.51 40.60
N PRO A 5 -37.93 -19.49 41.19
CA PRO A 5 -37.79 -18.18 40.58
C PRO A 5 -36.68 -18.22 39.50
N SER A 6 -37.06 -17.91 38.26
CA SER A 6 -36.10 -17.71 37.16
C SER A 6 -35.39 -16.36 37.34
N TYR A 7 -34.18 -16.38 37.82
CA TYR A 7 -33.27 -15.22 37.71
C TYR A 7 -32.78 -15.09 36.28
N LYS A 8 -33.38 -14.21 35.49
CA LYS A 8 -32.74 -13.67 34.29
C LYS A 8 -31.68 -12.69 34.74
N HIS A 9 -30.45 -13.13 34.84
CA HIS A 9 -29.32 -12.24 34.89
C HIS A 9 -29.13 -11.67 33.49
N GLU A 10 -29.71 -10.50 33.22
CA GLU A 10 -29.24 -9.63 32.17
C GLU A 10 -27.85 -9.09 32.60
N VAL A 11 -26.82 -9.79 32.19
CA VAL A 11 -25.45 -9.27 32.30
C VAL A 11 -25.34 -8.18 31.25
N TYR A 12 -25.55 -6.93 31.64
CA TYR A 12 -25.16 -5.75 30.86
C TYR A 12 -23.63 -5.72 30.83
N ILE A 13 -23.06 -6.40 29.81
CA ILE A 13 -21.66 -6.24 29.49
C ILE A 13 -21.53 -4.88 28.82
N TRP A 14 -21.36 -3.83 29.61
CA TRP A 14 -20.79 -2.56 29.18
C TRP A 14 -19.28 -2.81 28.97
N SER A 15 -18.91 -3.68 28.03
CA SER A 15 -17.58 -3.63 27.45
C SER A 15 -17.59 -2.46 26.47
N LYS A 16 -17.35 -1.24 26.97
CA LYS A 16 -16.64 -0.28 26.14
C LYS A 16 -15.40 -1.06 25.68
N ASN A 17 -15.34 -1.39 24.40
CA ASN A 17 -14.14 -1.92 23.79
C ASN A 17 -13.09 -0.80 23.90
N ILE A 18 -12.43 -0.72 25.04
CA ILE A 18 -11.32 0.17 25.27
C ILE A 18 -10.20 -0.39 24.39
N GLN A 19 -10.06 0.19 23.20
CA GLN A 19 -9.00 -0.16 22.29
C GLN A 19 -7.72 0.54 22.74
N LYS A 20 -6.59 -0.09 22.48
CA LYS A 20 -5.28 0.50 22.74
C LYS A 20 -4.66 0.98 21.44
N CYS A 21 -4.01 2.12 21.51
CA CYS A 21 -3.21 2.63 20.42
C CYS A 21 -2.04 1.67 20.13
N LEU A 22 -1.92 1.20 18.91
CA LEU A 22 -0.88 0.25 18.49
C LEU A 22 0.53 0.86 18.44
N ILE A 23 0.66 2.17 18.66
CA ILE A 23 1.93 2.91 18.64
C ILE A 23 2.42 3.19 20.05
N CYS A 24 1.58 3.79 20.93
CA CYS A 24 1.98 4.23 22.27
C CYS A 24 1.35 3.42 23.41
N ASP A 25 0.46 2.47 23.11
CA ASP A 25 -0.25 1.61 24.07
C ASP A 25 -1.27 2.34 24.98
N GLU A 26 -1.49 3.65 24.77
CA GLU A 26 -2.53 4.43 25.44
C GLU A 26 -3.93 4.02 24.97
N THR A 27 -4.93 4.29 25.81
CA THR A 27 -6.31 4.02 25.45
C THR A 27 -6.77 4.94 24.32
N THR A 28 -7.52 4.38 23.36
CA THR A 28 -8.09 5.15 22.24
C THR A 28 -9.53 4.75 21.98
N GLU A 29 -10.34 5.69 21.55
CA GLU A 29 -11.72 5.46 21.13
C GLU A 29 -11.84 5.35 19.59
N THR A 30 -10.72 5.54 18.88
CA THR A 30 -10.70 5.45 17.41
C THR A 30 -10.82 4.01 16.93
N ALA A 31 -11.64 3.79 15.91
CA ALA A 31 -11.80 2.46 15.29
C ALA A 31 -10.51 1.92 14.65
N ASP A 32 -9.54 2.79 14.39
CA ASP A 32 -8.29 2.45 13.69
C ASP A 32 -7.18 1.99 14.63
N CYS A 33 -7.45 1.93 15.94
CA CYS A 33 -6.46 1.55 16.96
C CYS A 33 -5.19 2.43 16.95
N VAL A 34 -5.34 3.70 16.65
CA VAL A 34 -4.31 4.74 16.75
C VAL A 34 -4.92 5.96 17.44
N CYS A 35 -4.27 6.54 18.44
CA CYS A 35 -4.76 7.77 19.07
C CYS A 35 -4.42 8.99 18.21
N ASN A 36 -5.20 10.06 18.36
CA ASN A 36 -5.04 11.29 17.56
C ASN A 36 -3.62 11.87 17.65
N VAL A 37 -2.98 11.79 18.81
CA VAL A 37 -1.60 12.29 18.99
C VAL A 37 -0.64 11.48 18.11
N CYS A 38 -0.67 10.15 18.22
CA CYS A 38 0.21 9.31 17.41
C CYS A 38 -0.07 9.43 15.90
N GLU A 39 -1.32 9.59 15.49
CA GLU A 39 -1.68 9.80 14.08
C GLU A 39 -1.14 11.13 13.55
N THR A 40 -1.28 12.21 14.33
CA THR A 40 -0.77 13.54 13.97
C THR A 40 0.76 13.56 13.84
N GLU A 41 1.46 12.78 14.68
CA GLU A 41 2.92 12.71 14.70
C GLU A 41 3.51 11.76 13.62
N LEU A 42 2.67 11.08 12.82
CA LEU A 42 3.18 10.31 11.70
C LEU A 42 3.91 11.24 10.70
N PRO A 43 4.96 10.75 10.02
CA PRO A 43 5.75 11.54 9.08
C PRO A 43 4.97 11.78 7.77
N TRP A 44 3.92 12.58 7.83
CA TRP A 44 3.07 12.90 6.70
C TRP A 44 3.88 13.49 5.55
N LEU A 45 3.63 12.96 4.36
CA LEU A 45 4.28 13.42 3.14
C LEU A 45 3.52 14.63 2.59
N THR A 46 4.02 15.82 2.86
CA THR A 46 3.45 17.10 2.43
C THR A 46 3.99 17.48 1.04
N GLU A 47 5.17 18.04 0.97
CA GLU A 47 5.77 18.48 -0.28
C GLU A 47 6.43 17.31 -1.02
N HIS A 48 5.98 17.03 -2.25
CA HIS A 48 6.48 15.88 -3.00
C HIS A 48 6.32 16.03 -4.53
N CYS A 49 7.02 15.19 -5.26
CA CYS A 49 6.89 15.09 -6.70
C CYS A 49 5.47 14.62 -7.09
N GLU A 50 4.77 15.39 -7.91
CA GLU A 50 3.41 15.08 -8.38
C GLU A 50 3.27 13.71 -9.06
N ILE A 51 4.36 13.19 -9.64
CA ILE A 51 4.34 11.90 -10.34
C ILE A 51 4.71 10.74 -9.41
N CYS A 52 5.87 10.81 -8.73
CA CYS A 52 6.42 9.65 -8.00
C CYS A 52 6.44 9.81 -6.49
N ALA A 53 5.79 10.85 -5.96
CA ALA A 53 5.72 11.17 -4.54
C ALA A 53 7.09 11.27 -3.83
N LEU A 54 8.20 11.50 -4.57
CA LEU A 54 9.49 11.73 -3.95
C LEU A 54 9.42 13.00 -3.09
N PRO A 55 9.80 12.98 -1.79
CA PRO A 55 9.86 14.20 -0.98
C PRO A 55 10.70 15.29 -1.67
N LEU A 56 10.17 16.50 -1.70
CA LEU A 56 10.77 17.70 -2.28
C LEU A 56 10.70 18.85 -1.26
N ALA A 57 11.40 19.94 -1.54
CA ALA A 57 11.35 21.13 -0.69
C ALA A 57 10.13 22.01 -0.93
N MET A 58 9.37 21.80 -2.00
CA MET A 58 8.17 22.57 -2.38
C MET A 58 7.18 21.69 -3.14
N ASP A 59 5.90 22.00 -2.97
CA ASP A 59 4.78 21.38 -3.69
C ASP A 59 4.70 21.81 -5.17
N GLY A 60 3.90 21.08 -5.96
CA GLY A 60 3.61 21.40 -7.35
C GLY A 60 4.79 21.15 -8.30
N LEU A 61 5.82 20.45 -7.86
CA LEU A 61 7.01 20.19 -8.64
C LEU A 61 7.08 18.73 -9.12
N VAL A 62 7.75 18.56 -10.24
CA VAL A 62 8.16 17.25 -10.75
C VAL A 62 9.65 17.07 -10.54
N CYS A 63 10.08 15.99 -9.90
CA CYS A 63 11.48 15.73 -9.62
C CYS A 63 12.31 15.54 -10.91
N GLY A 64 13.58 15.85 -10.85
CA GLY A 64 14.47 15.78 -12.02
C GLY A 64 14.57 14.38 -12.67
N GLN A 65 14.29 13.31 -11.92
CA GLN A 65 14.21 11.95 -12.49
C GLN A 65 12.96 11.77 -13.35
N CYS A 66 11.81 12.20 -12.86
CA CYS A 66 10.53 12.11 -13.61
C CYS A 66 10.53 13.04 -14.82
N LEU A 67 11.19 14.21 -14.73
CA LEU A 67 11.36 15.11 -15.89
C LEU A 67 12.20 14.47 -17.01
N ARG A 68 13.32 13.81 -16.64
CA ARG A 68 14.20 13.18 -17.63
C ARG A 68 13.68 11.85 -18.17
N GLN A 69 13.04 11.07 -17.31
CA GLN A 69 12.52 9.74 -17.65
C GLN A 69 11.18 9.54 -16.96
N PRO A 70 10.06 10.01 -17.56
CA PRO A 70 8.74 9.81 -17.02
C PRO A 70 8.45 8.32 -16.78
N PRO A 71 7.94 7.94 -15.61
CA PRO A 71 7.53 6.55 -15.37
C PRO A 71 6.26 6.22 -16.18
N ALA A 72 5.95 4.93 -16.29
CA ALA A 72 4.74 4.47 -16.97
C ALA A 72 3.46 4.59 -16.11
N PHE A 73 3.60 4.78 -14.81
CA PHE A 73 2.48 5.14 -13.93
C PHE A 73 2.25 6.66 -13.95
N LYS A 74 1.02 7.07 -13.71
CA LYS A 74 0.65 8.49 -13.72
C LYS A 74 0.94 9.18 -12.40
N HIS A 75 0.48 8.60 -11.28
CA HIS A 75 0.70 9.14 -9.95
C HIS A 75 1.09 8.04 -8.97
N VAL A 76 1.87 8.43 -7.96
CA VAL A 76 2.07 7.67 -6.73
C VAL A 76 1.34 8.39 -5.61
N ILE A 77 0.53 7.68 -4.86
CA ILE A 77 -0.15 8.15 -3.66
C ILE A 77 0.45 7.41 -2.47
N ALA A 78 1.13 8.17 -1.60
CA ALA A 78 1.72 7.68 -0.37
C ALA A 78 1.47 8.72 0.72
N PRO A 79 0.77 8.40 1.82
CA PRO A 79 0.52 9.38 2.88
C PRO A 79 1.78 9.75 3.67
N TRP A 80 2.78 8.85 3.74
CA TRP A 80 3.94 9.05 4.62
C TRP A 80 5.28 8.95 3.91
N THR A 81 6.24 9.67 4.47
CA THR A 81 7.67 9.42 4.23
C THR A 81 8.08 8.12 4.94
N TYR A 82 8.94 7.31 4.31
CA TYR A 82 9.50 6.09 4.92
C TYR A 82 10.58 6.47 5.93
N SER A 83 10.15 6.87 7.11
CA SER A 83 10.97 7.27 8.26
C SER A 83 10.28 6.84 9.56
N PHE A 84 10.94 7.03 10.72
CA PHE A 84 10.36 6.70 12.01
C PHE A 84 9.09 7.52 12.30
N PRO A 85 8.02 6.90 12.85
CA PRO A 85 7.88 5.50 13.26
C PRO A 85 7.37 4.56 12.14
N VAL A 86 6.97 5.07 10.97
CA VAL A 86 6.32 4.32 9.88
C VAL A 86 7.21 3.21 9.33
N ASP A 87 8.50 3.46 9.19
CA ASP A 87 9.48 2.45 8.76
C ASP A 87 9.53 1.23 9.70
N THR A 88 9.50 1.50 11.00
CA THR A 88 9.49 0.46 12.05
C THR A 88 8.17 -0.31 12.05
N LEU A 89 7.01 0.38 11.92
CA LEU A 89 5.69 -0.25 11.85
C LEU A 89 5.58 -1.17 10.62
N ILE A 90 5.99 -0.67 9.45
CA ILE A 90 6.02 -1.45 8.20
C ILE A 90 7.00 -2.63 8.32
N SER A 91 8.18 -2.44 8.92
CA SER A 91 9.15 -3.51 9.14
C SER A 91 8.60 -4.62 10.02
N ARG A 92 7.92 -4.29 11.12
CA ARG A 92 7.25 -5.26 12.00
C ARG A 92 6.11 -5.99 11.28
N PHE A 93 5.32 -5.28 10.49
CA PHE A 93 4.31 -5.89 9.62
C PHE A 93 4.97 -6.87 8.64
N LYS A 94 6.04 -6.49 7.95
CA LYS A 94 6.73 -7.32 6.95
C LYS A 94 7.44 -8.56 7.50
N HIS A 95 8.07 -8.43 8.66
CA HIS A 95 9.05 -9.44 9.13
C HIS A 95 8.64 -10.14 10.41
N GLN A 96 7.68 -9.60 11.16
CA GLN A 96 7.21 -10.18 12.41
C GLN A 96 5.74 -10.58 12.39
N ALA A 97 5.11 -10.58 11.19
CA ALA A 97 3.70 -10.89 11.01
C ALA A 97 2.76 -10.09 11.95
N ARG A 98 3.12 -8.85 12.29
CA ARG A 98 2.29 -7.96 13.12
C ARG A 98 1.16 -7.35 12.27
N TRP A 99 0.23 -8.21 11.86
CA TRP A 99 -0.89 -7.84 10.98
C TRP A 99 -1.75 -6.67 11.49
N PRO A 100 -1.99 -6.51 12.81
CA PRO A 100 -2.72 -5.35 13.30
C PRO A 100 -2.07 -4.01 12.90
N LEU A 101 -0.73 -3.92 12.90
CA LEU A 101 -0.02 -2.72 12.43
C LEU A 101 -0.24 -2.48 10.93
N GLY A 102 -0.17 -3.53 10.12
CA GLY A 102 -0.45 -3.44 8.69
C GLY A 102 -1.90 -3.03 8.40
N HIS A 103 -2.85 -3.56 9.17
CA HIS A 103 -4.26 -3.21 9.04
C HIS A 103 -4.53 -1.75 9.44
N MET A 104 -3.99 -1.29 10.56
CA MET A 104 -4.05 0.10 10.98
C MET A 104 -3.52 1.05 9.89
N LEU A 105 -2.31 0.79 9.38
CA LEU A 105 -1.73 1.62 8.31
C LEU A 105 -2.55 1.54 7.02
N GLY A 106 -3.10 0.37 6.69
CA GLY A 106 -3.98 0.19 5.52
C GLY A 106 -5.26 1.00 5.63
N ARG A 107 -5.90 1.03 6.79
CA ARG A 107 -7.10 1.83 7.05
C ARG A 107 -6.81 3.33 6.95
N LEU A 108 -5.72 3.80 7.54
CA LEU A 108 -5.31 5.21 7.42
C LEU A 108 -5.03 5.59 5.96
N LEU A 109 -4.39 4.71 5.18
CA LEU A 109 -4.25 4.91 3.73
C LEU A 109 -5.62 4.92 3.04
N GLY A 110 -6.55 4.06 3.44
CA GLY A 110 -7.93 4.04 2.93
C GLY A 110 -8.64 5.38 3.17
N HIS A 111 -8.58 5.92 4.40
CA HIS A 111 -9.13 7.24 4.72
C HIS A 111 -8.48 8.36 3.90
N TYR A 112 -7.16 8.33 3.76
CA TYR A 112 -6.43 9.29 2.94
C TYR A 112 -6.86 9.24 1.48
N LEU A 113 -7.00 8.05 0.89
CA LEU A 113 -7.48 7.87 -0.48
C LEU A 113 -8.93 8.31 -0.63
N GLN A 114 -9.82 7.93 0.30
CA GLN A 114 -11.23 8.33 0.28
C GLN A 114 -11.37 9.84 0.29
N HIS A 115 -10.66 10.55 1.18
CA HIS A 115 -10.63 12.01 1.21
C HIS A 115 -10.18 12.62 -0.13
N ARG A 116 -9.16 12.02 -0.78
CA ARG A 116 -8.66 12.45 -2.10
C ARG A 116 -9.67 12.20 -3.22
N PHE A 117 -10.49 11.17 -3.12
CA PHE A 117 -11.58 10.90 -4.06
C PHE A 117 -12.74 11.88 -3.86
N ASP A 118 -13.12 12.15 -2.61
CA ASP A 118 -14.26 13.00 -2.27
C ASP A 118 -14.03 14.47 -2.67
N ASN A 119 -12.81 14.97 -2.52
CA ASN A 119 -12.43 16.31 -2.95
C ASN A 119 -12.00 16.41 -4.43
N HIS A 120 -12.20 15.35 -5.21
CA HIS A 120 -11.87 15.26 -6.64
C HIS A 120 -10.40 15.53 -6.99
N SER A 121 -9.47 15.47 -6.03
CA SER A 121 -8.03 15.60 -6.30
C SER A 121 -7.41 14.30 -6.86
N LEU A 122 -8.15 13.20 -6.80
CA LEU A 122 -7.77 11.91 -7.36
C LEU A 122 -8.99 11.22 -7.99
N THR A 123 -8.80 10.63 -9.18
CA THR A 123 -9.84 9.82 -9.82
C THR A 123 -9.82 8.40 -9.26
N ARG A 124 -10.99 7.83 -8.97
CA ARG A 124 -11.11 6.44 -8.54
C ARG A 124 -10.64 5.48 -9.64
N PRO A 125 -9.83 4.47 -9.32
CA PRO A 125 -9.49 3.41 -10.27
C PRO A 125 -10.64 2.43 -10.44
N ASP A 126 -10.63 1.72 -11.55
CA ASP A 126 -11.61 0.65 -11.82
C ASP A 126 -11.27 -0.63 -11.04
N MET A 127 -9.99 -0.81 -10.62
CA MET A 127 -9.53 -2.02 -9.92
C MET A 127 -8.20 -1.80 -9.21
N LEU A 128 -8.02 -2.47 -8.07
CA LEU A 128 -6.78 -2.54 -7.30
C LEU A 128 -6.00 -3.82 -7.68
N LEU A 129 -4.71 -3.68 -7.92
CA LEU A 129 -3.82 -4.78 -8.29
C LEU A 129 -2.65 -4.88 -7.30
N PRO A 130 -2.59 -5.91 -6.45
CA PRO A 130 -1.45 -6.08 -5.55
C PRO A 130 -0.18 -6.40 -6.33
N VAL A 131 0.93 -5.76 -5.97
CA VAL A 131 2.24 -6.07 -6.54
C VAL A 131 2.62 -7.52 -6.20
N PRO A 132 2.88 -8.37 -7.23
CA PRO A 132 3.15 -9.78 -7.00
C PRO A 132 4.53 -10.00 -6.38
N MET A 133 4.57 -10.82 -5.34
CA MET A 133 5.79 -11.20 -4.63
C MET A 133 6.47 -12.41 -5.28
N ALA A 134 7.81 -12.45 -5.24
CA ALA A 134 8.56 -13.64 -5.66
C ALA A 134 8.21 -14.84 -4.78
N ARG A 135 8.05 -16.03 -5.38
CA ARG A 135 7.67 -17.30 -4.70
C ARG A 135 8.57 -17.61 -3.50
N ARG A 136 9.87 -17.39 -3.63
CA ARG A 136 10.82 -17.58 -2.54
C ARG A 136 10.47 -16.69 -1.34
N ARG A 137 10.29 -15.39 -1.57
CA ARG A 137 9.94 -14.45 -0.50
C ARG A 137 8.57 -14.76 0.11
N LEU A 138 7.61 -15.22 -0.70
CA LEU A 138 6.31 -15.63 -0.20
C LEU A 138 6.43 -16.84 0.73
N ARG A 139 7.27 -17.82 0.40
CA ARG A 139 7.53 -18.98 1.28
C ARG A 139 8.25 -18.58 2.57
N GLU A 140 9.24 -17.70 2.49
CA GLU A 140 9.99 -17.21 3.64
C GLU A 140 9.12 -16.36 4.60
N ARG A 141 8.19 -15.58 4.07
CA ARG A 141 7.36 -14.61 4.81
C ARG A 141 5.98 -15.14 5.18
N GLY A 142 5.46 -16.12 4.43
CA GLY A 142 4.14 -16.73 4.61
C GLY A 142 2.99 -15.95 3.98
N TYR A 143 3.16 -14.69 3.60
CA TYR A 143 2.12 -13.84 3.01
C TYR A 143 2.69 -12.72 2.14
N ASN A 144 1.83 -12.13 1.29
CA ASN A 144 2.12 -10.95 0.48
C ASN A 144 1.47 -9.72 1.11
N GLN A 145 2.26 -8.74 1.57
CA GLN A 145 1.79 -7.50 2.19
C GLN A 145 0.93 -6.67 1.25
N ALA A 146 1.36 -6.57 -0.01
CA ALA A 146 0.63 -5.83 -1.03
C ALA A 146 -0.77 -6.42 -1.25
N LEU A 147 -0.90 -7.76 -1.21
CA LEU A 147 -2.20 -8.43 -1.29
C LEU A 147 -3.08 -8.13 -0.08
N MET A 148 -2.52 -8.19 1.14
CA MET A 148 -3.28 -7.86 2.35
C MET A 148 -3.79 -6.42 2.29
N LEU A 149 -2.92 -5.47 1.93
CA LEU A 149 -3.29 -4.06 1.76
C LEU A 149 -4.36 -3.90 0.68
N ALA A 150 -4.22 -4.55 -0.48
CA ALA A 150 -5.22 -4.47 -1.54
C ALA A 150 -6.59 -4.99 -1.10
N ARG A 151 -6.65 -6.07 -0.32
CA ARG A 151 -7.90 -6.63 0.22
C ARG A 151 -8.56 -5.67 1.23
N TRP A 152 -7.78 -5.07 2.14
CA TRP A 152 -8.31 -4.10 3.09
C TRP A 152 -8.80 -2.83 2.39
N LEU A 153 -8.00 -2.26 1.48
CA LEU A 153 -8.41 -1.10 0.67
C LEU A 153 -9.63 -1.39 -0.20
N SER A 154 -9.74 -2.60 -0.75
CA SER A 154 -10.90 -3.05 -1.53
C SER A 154 -12.19 -3.00 -0.70
N ALA A 155 -12.13 -3.48 0.54
CA ALA A 155 -13.27 -3.46 1.46
C ALA A 155 -13.60 -2.04 1.94
N ASP A 156 -12.58 -1.24 2.30
CA ASP A 156 -12.78 0.12 2.84
C ASP A 156 -13.25 1.12 1.78
N LEU A 157 -12.82 0.96 0.53
CA LEU A 157 -13.10 1.89 -0.57
C LEU A 157 -14.20 1.42 -1.53
N ASP A 158 -14.74 0.22 -1.32
CA ASP A 158 -15.69 -0.44 -2.25
C ASP A 158 -15.14 -0.47 -3.68
N LEU A 159 -13.89 -0.95 -3.83
CA LEU A 159 -13.20 -1.10 -5.11
C LEU A 159 -12.88 -2.57 -5.35
N PRO A 160 -13.10 -3.11 -6.56
CA PRO A 160 -12.69 -4.48 -6.87
C PRO A 160 -11.17 -4.61 -6.83
N HIS A 161 -10.69 -5.80 -6.47
CA HIS A 161 -9.27 -6.16 -6.59
C HIS A 161 -9.11 -7.50 -7.31
N ASP A 162 -7.97 -7.68 -7.97
CA ASP A 162 -7.61 -8.96 -8.60
C ASP A 162 -6.18 -9.35 -8.20
N GLU A 163 -6.05 -10.44 -7.46
CA GLU A 163 -4.77 -10.95 -6.95
C GLU A 163 -4.03 -11.86 -7.95
N HIS A 164 -4.70 -12.25 -9.04
CA HIS A 164 -4.19 -13.20 -10.02
C HIS A 164 -3.79 -12.55 -11.34
N LEU A 165 -4.31 -11.37 -11.64
CA LEU A 165 -4.08 -10.65 -12.90
C LEU A 165 -2.59 -10.38 -13.15
N LEU A 166 -1.85 -9.97 -12.11
CA LEU A 166 -0.42 -9.75 -12.18
C LEU A 166 0.34 -10.96 -11.63
N GLN A 167 1.25 -11.50 -12.41
CA GLN A 167 2.04 -12.66 -12.04
C GLN A 167 3.53 -12.35 -12.04
N ARG A 168 4.27 -13.05 -11.16
CA ARG A 168 5.73 -13.04 -11.15
C ARG A 168 6.27 -14.46 -11.39
N PRO A 169 6.27 -14.91 -12.66
CA PRO A 169 6.60 -16.29 -13.00
C PRO A 169 8.08 -16.61 -12.77
N TYR A 170 8.98 -15.64 -12.87
CA TYR A 170 10.41 -15.86 -12.78
C TYR A 170 10.99 -15.23 -11.50
N GLU A 171 11.79 -16.03 -10.80
CA GLU A 171 12.67 -15.50 -9.76
C GLU A 171 13.83 -14.77 -10.45
N THR A 172 13.85 -13.45 -10.36
CA THR A 172 15.07 -12.71 -10.71
C THR A 172 16.10 -13.05 -9.65
N VAL A 173 17.15 -13.77 -10.06
CA VAL A 173 18.29 -14.07 -9.19
C VAL A 173 18.80 -12.74 -8.65
N ALA A 174 18.81 -12.60 -7.32
CA ALA A 174 19.44 -11.49 -6.65
C ALA A 174 20.96 -11.65 -6.80
N GLN A 175 21.48 -11.37 -7.98
CA GLN A 175 22.91 -11.29 -8.21
C GLN A 175 23.37 -9.92 -7.72
N GLN A 176 24.04 -9.93 -6.57
CA GLN A 176 24.68 -8.74 -5.97
C GLN A 176 25.74 -8.11 -6.89
N ALA A 177 26.07 -8.76 -8.03
CA ALA A 177 27.12 -8.38 -8.97
C ALA A 177 26.64 -7.84 -10.31
N LEU A 178 25.33 -7.65 -10.56
CA LEU A 178 24.86 -7.13 -11.84
C LEU A 178 24.82 -5.60 -11.86
N ASP A 179 25.22 -5.03 -13.00
CA ASP A 179 25.10 -3.60 -13.26
C ASP A 179 23.64 -3.11 -13.29
N ALA A 180 23.43 -1.80 -13.14
CA ALA A 180 22.10 -1.19 -13.08
C ALA A 180 21.27 -1.44 -14.35
N LYS A 181 21.91 -1.60 -15.52
CA LYS A 181 21.26 -1.81 -16.82
C LYS A 181 20.71 -3.24 -16.93
N THR A 182 21.46 -4.22 -16.47
CA THR A 182 21.04 -5.63 -16.45
C THR A 182 19.96 -5.88 -15.39
N ARG A 183 20.03 -5.22 -14.22
CA ARG A 183 18.93 -5.22 -13.24
C ARG A 183 17.63 -4.68 -13.83
N LYS A 184 17.70 -3.58 -14.60
CA LYS A 184 16.53 -2.98 -15.25
C LYS A 184 15.92 -3.92 -16.30
N ARG A 185 16.74 -4.63 -17.10
CA ARG A 185 16.27 -5.65 -18.07
C ARG A 185 15.64 -6.88 -17.38
N ASN A 186 16.24 -7.35 -16.31
CA ASN A 186 15.72 -8.51 -15.55
C ASN A 186 14.38 -8.21 -14.87
N LEU A 187 14.15 -6.97 -14.41
CA LEU A 187 12.87 -6.55 -13.86
C LEU A 187 11.76 -6.48 -14.93
N LEU A 188 12.09 -6.13 -16.17
CA LEU A 188 11.11 -6.02 -17.25
C LEU A 188 10.50 -7.38 -17.66
N ASN A 189 11.26 -8.44 -17.52
CA ASN A 189 10.83 -9.82 -17.84
C ASN A 189 10.37 -10.60 -16.59
N ALA A 190 10.39 -9.97 -15.41
CA ALA A 190 10.03 -10.62 -14.15
C ALA A 190 8.52 -10.79 -13.97
N PHE A 191 7.71 -10.01 -14.70
CA PHE A 191 6.28 -9.95 -14.53
C PHE A 191 5.54 -10.32 -15.82
N ALA A 192 4.36 -10.91 -15.64
CA ALA A 192 3.46 -11.27 -16.73
C ALA A 192 2.00 -10.95 -16.32
N LEU A 193 1.14 -10.83 -17.33
CA LEU A 193 -0.31 -10.85 -17.12
C LEU A 193 -0.81 -12.29 -17.13
N ALA A 194 -1.85 -12.56 -16.37
CA ALA A 194 -2.57 -13.81 -16.46
C ALA A 194 -3.17 -13.98 -17.87
N PRO A 195 -3.27 -15.24 -18.37
CA PRO A 195 -3.99 -15.47 -19.62
C PRO A 195 -5.43 -14.97 -19.56
N GLY A 196 -5.86 -14.22 -20.57
CA GLY A 196 -7.21 -13.64 -20.61
C GLY A 196 -7.40 -12.38 -19.76
N ALA A 197 -6.34 -11.77 -19.22
CA ALA A 197 -6.44 -10.54 -18.45
C ALA A 197 -7.03 -9.39 -19.29
N GLU A 198 -8.16 -8.85 -18.85
CA GLU A 198 -8.85 -7.74 -19.49
C GLU A 198 -8.51 -6.41 -18.80
N VAL A 199 -7.56 -5.68 -19.36
CA VAL A 199 -7.09 -4.39 -18.82
C VAL A 199 -7.34 -3.21 -19.75
N ARG A 200 -7.80 -3.47 -20.99
CA ARG A 200 -7.97 -2.45 -22.02
C ARG A 200 -8.95 -1.35 -21.58
N GLY A 201 -8.51 -0.12 -21.70
CA GLY A 201 -9.30 1.09 -21.36
C GLY A 201 -9.48 1.33 -19.86
N ARG A 202 -9.03 0.43 -18.99
CA ARG A 202 -9.20 0.54 -17.53
C ARG A 202 -8.19 1.51 -16.90
N HIS A 203 -8.62 2.17 -15.83
CA HIS A 203 -7.76 2.85 -14.87
C HIS A 203 -7.47 1.89 -13.72
N LEU A 204 -6.22 1.52 -13.53
CA LEU A 204 -5.77 0.51 -12.57
C LEU A 204 -4.88 1.14 -11.49
N ALA A 205 -4.97 0.65 -10.26
CA ALA A 205 -4.07 1.07 -9.19
C ALA A 205 -3.24 -0.12 -8.69
N LEU A 206 -1.92 -0.02 -8.82
CA LEU A 206 -0.98 -0.94 -8.17
C LEU A 206 -0.94 -0.66 -6.68
N VAL A 207 -1.03 -1.71 -5.86
CA VAL A 207 -0.91 -1.59 -4.39
C VAL A 207 0.40 -2.22 -3.95
N ASP A 208 1.21 -1.48 -3.19
CA ASP A 208 2.46 -1.96 -2.58
C ASP A 208 2.60 -1.41 -1.16
N ASP A 209 3.55 -1.88 -0.39
CA ASP A 209 3.80 -1.38 0.96
C ASP A 209 4.72 -0.14 0.96
N VAL A 210 5.84 -0.16 0.23
CA VAL A 210 6.81 0.95 0.18
C VAL A 210 7.33 1.15 -1.23
N LEU A 211 7.24 2.38 -1.71
CA LEU A 211 7.88 2.75 -2.95
C LEU A 211 9.31 3.27 -2.69
N THR A 212 10.31 2.50 -3.12
CA THR A 212 11.72 2.90 -3.02
C THR A 212 12.18 3.62 -4.30
N THR A 213 12.73 2.92 -5.27
CA THR A 213 13.16 3.51 -6.56
C THR A 213 12.02 3.63 -7.58
N GLY A 214 10.89 2.97 -7.34
CA GLY A 214 9.77 2.88 -8.28
C GLY A 214 10.01 1.92 -9.46
N ALA A 215 11.13 1.21 -9.51
CA ALA A 215 11.47 0.34 -10.63
C ALA A 215 10.45 -0.81 -10.85
N THR A 216 9.97 -1.43 -9.77
CA THR A 216 8.93 -2.46 -9.81
C THR A 216 7.62 -1.88 -10.33
N ALA A 217 7.17 -0.76 -9.75
CA ALA A 217 5.94 -0.09 -10.14
C ALA A 217 6.00 0.36 -11.61
N HIS A 218 7.13 0.95 -12.06
CA HIS A 218 7.34 1.31 -13.47
C HIS A 218 7.23 0.10 -14.40
N SER A 219 7.84 -1.04 -14.04
CA SER A 219 7.81 -2.27 -14.87
C SER A 219 6.41 -2.82 -15.00
N LEU A 220 5.65 -2.90 -13.89
CA LEU A 220 4.27 -3.36 -13.87
C LEU A 220 3.34 -2.38 -14.60
N ALA A 221 3.46 -1.08 -14.36
CA ALA A 221 2.68 -0.07 -15.05
C ALA A 221 2.92 -0.13 -16.57
N ARG A 222 4.16 -0.28 -17.01
CA ARG A 222 4.49 -0.43 -18.44
C ARG A 222 3.87 -1.69 -19.04
N LEU A 223 3.88 -2.81 -18.31
CA LEU A 223 3.22 -4.05 -18.73
C LEU A 223 1.72 -3.83 -18.95
N LEU A 224 1.04 -3.16 -18.01
CA LEU A 224 -0.38 -2.85 -18.06
C LEU A 224 -0.72 -1.86 -19.19
N ILE A 225 0.04 -0.77 -19.34
CA ILE A 225 -0.16 0.22 -20.41
C ILE A 225 0.05 -0.44 -21.79
N ASN A 226 1.08 -1.28 -21.96
CA ASN A 226 1.32 -2.00 -23.20
C ASN A 226 0.20 -3.00 -23.53
N ALA A 227 -0.53 -3.50 -22.53
CA ALA A 227 -1.72 -4.35 -22.69
C ALA A 227 -3.00 -3.54 -22.92
N GLY A 228 -2.92 -2.20 -22.97
CA GLY A 228 -4.02 -1.31 -23.31
C GLY A 228 -4.73 -0.67 -22.11
N ALA A 229 -4.20 -0.74 -20.90
CA ALA A 229 -4.73 0.04 -19.78
C ALA A 229 -4.66 1.55 -20.10
N ARG A 230 -5.71 2.29 -19.71
CA ARG A 230 -5.82 3.74 -19.93
C ARG A 230 -4.90 4.52 -19.00
N GLN A 231 -4.80 4.10 -17.76
CA GLN A 231 -4.03 4.74 -16.70
C GLN A 231 -3.61 3.72 -15.66
N VAL A 232 -2.44 3.94 -15.07
CA VAL A 232 -1.97 3.16 -13.91
C VAL A 232 -1.49 4.14 -12.85
N ASP A 233 -2.05 4.03 -11.64
CA ASP A 233 -1.58 4.71 -10.44
C ASP A 233 -0.93 3.72 -9.48
N VAL A 234 -0.27 4.22 -8.44
CA VAL A 234 0.39 3.40 -7.42
C VAL A 234 -0.02 3.89 -6.04
N TYR A 235 -0.59 3.01 -5.22
CA TYR A 235 -0.95 3.28 -3.83
C TYR A 235 -0.02 2.52 -2.91
N CYS A 236 0.65 3.22 -2.01
CA CYS A 236 1.56 2.59 -1.06
C CYS A 236 1.52 3.31 0.30
N LEU A 237 1.95 2.63 1.36
CA LEU A 237 1.99 3.21 2.70
C LEU A 237 3.00 4.34 2.79
N ALA A 238 4.18 4.15 2.23
CA ALA A 238 5.25 5.13 2.38
C ALA A 238 6.15 5.26 1.15
N ARG A 239 6.72 6.45 1.02
CA ARG A 239 7.71 6.79 0.00
C ARG A 239 9.09 6.98 0.61
N THR A 240 10.09 6.25 0.15
CA THR A 240 11.47 6.42 0.60
C THR A 240 12.05 7.72 0.05
N PRO A 241 12.65 8.58 0.88
CA PRO A 241 13.38 9.76 0.41
C PRO A 241 14.57 9.35 -0.47
N LYS A 242 15.15 10.30 -1.17
CA LYS A 242 16.36 10.06 -1.95
C LYS A 242 17.54 9.85 -0.99
N PRO A 243 18.45 8.87 -1.23
CA PRO A 243 19.64 8.73 -0.42
C PRO A 243 20.46 10.05 -0.41
N GLY A 244 20.79 10.54 0.80
CA GLY A 244 21.62 11.74 0.97
C GLY A 244 20.88 13.08 0.96
N THR A 245 19.54 13.05 1.11
CA THR A 245 18.74 14.27 1.42
C THR A 245 18.25 14.24 2.84
#